data_54f8acdd7751084e71564e697cbdeab2
#
_entry.id   54f8acdd7751084e71564e697cbdeab2
#
_cell.length_a   1.000
_cell.length_b   1.000
_cell.length_c   1.000
_cell.angle_alpha   90.00
_cell.angle_beta   90.00
_cell.angle_gamma   90.00
#
_symmetry.space_group_name_H-M   'P 1'
#
loop_
_entity.id
_entity.type
_entity.pdbx_description
1 polymer ?
#
loop_
_entity_poly.entity_id
_entity_poly.type
_entity_poly.pdbx_seq_one_letter_code
_entity_poly.pdbx_strand_id
1 'polypeptide(L)'
;PELSAQEDRAMIKATSCGGVVIFRGKILLLYKNYKNRYDGWVLPKGTVEAGEEYKETALREVHEETGVKASAIKYVGKSQYTFNTAHDVVVKQVHWYLMMADSYYSKPQKEEYFEDSGYYKYHEAYHLLRFPNERQILEDAYQQYIELKKAGLWGNKKYF
;
A
#
# COMPACT_ATOMS: atom_id res chain seq x y z
N PRO A 1 20.04 -0.89 -34.79
CA PRO A 1 19.13 -2.01 -34.56
C PRO A 1 18.65 -2.14 -33.12
N GLU A 2 19.57 -2.05 -32.14
CA GLU A 2 19.19 -2.13 -30.72
C GLU A 2 18.40 -0.91 -30.25
N LEU A 3 18.71 0.28 -30.74
CA LEU A 3 17.99 1.50 -30.42
C LEU A 3 16.55 1.49 -30.97
N SER A 4 16.36 0.98 -32.20
CA SER A 4 15.02 0.90 -32.76
C SER A 4 14.15 -0.13 -32.04
N ALA A 5 14.71 -1.25 -31.56
CA ALA A 5 13.99 -2.24 -30.79
C ALA A 5 13.53 -1.72 -29.42
N GLN A 6 14.30 -0.80 -28.79
CA GLN A 6 13.91 -0.13 -27.56
C GLN A 6 12.86 0.95 -27.80
N GLU A 7 12.94 1.66 -28.91
CA GLU A 7 11.97 2.67 -29.30
C GLU A 7 10.59 2.07 -29.62
N ASP A 8 10.56 0.82 -30.11
CA ASP A 8 9.34 0.12 -30.44
C ASP A 8 8.60 -0.47 -29.23
N ARG A 9 9.19 -0.41 -28.03
CA ARG A 9 8.54 -0.89 -26.83
C ARG A 9 7.47 0.07 -26.36
N ALA A 10 6.25 -0.43 -26.21
CA ALA A 10 5.16 0.34 -25.64
C ALA A 10 5.42 0.63 -24.17
N MET A 11 5.13 1.86 -23.75
CA MET A 11 5.12 2.22 -22.35
C MET A 11 3.72 2.05 -21.79
N ILE A 12 3.58 1.14 -20.82
CA ILE A 12 2.30 0.86 -20.17
C ILE A 12 2.32 1.46 -18.79
N LYS A 13 1.28 2.23 -18.47
CA LYS A 13 1.06 2.77 -17.13
C LYS A 13 0.06 1.90 -16.40
N ALA A 14 0.45 1.41 -15.25
CA ALA A 14 -0.42 0.65 -14.35
C ALA A 14 -0.58 1.42 -13.04
N THR A 15 -1.80 1.52 -12.54
CA THR A 15 -2.12 2.27 -11.34
C THR A 15 -2.70 1.35 -10.28
N SER A 16 -2.13 1.40 -9.10
CA SER A 16 -2.62 0.73 -7.90
C SER A 16 -2.87 1.75 -6.81
N CYS A 17 -3.67 1.37 -5.82
CA CYS A 17 -3.89 2.17 -4.62
C CYS A 17 -3.83 1.28 -3.40
N GLY A 18 -3.35 1.83 -2.29
CA GLY A 18 -3.24 1.08 -1.06
C GLY A 18 -3.27 1.97 0.16
N GLY A 19 -3.07 1.36 1.31
CA GLY A 19 -3.21 2.03 2.58
C GLY A 19 -2.13 1.72 3.59
N VAL A 20 -1.78 2.75 4.36
CA VAL A 20 -1.06 2.61 5.62
C VAL A 20 -2.12 2.66 6.71
N VAL A 21 -2.46 1.50 7.25
CA VAL A 21 -3.56 1.33 8.19
C VAL A 21 -3.01 1.31 9.60
N ILE A 22 -3.49 2.20 10.44
CA ILE A 22 -2.98 2.36 11.82
C ILE A 22 -4.09 2.09 12.83
N PHE A 23 -3.75 1.29 13.84
CA PHE A 23 -4.55 1.12 15.04
C PHE A 23 -3.65 1.22 16.27
N ARG A 24 -3.96 2.16 17.15
CA ARG A 24 -3.17 2.44 18.37
C ARG A 24 -1.68 2.61 18.10
N GLY A 25 -1.35 3.32 17.01
CA GLY A 25 0.02 3.61 16.63
C GLY A 25 0.76 2.47 15.93
N LYS A 26 0.12 1.32 15.74
CA LYS A 26 0.72 0.18 15.06
C LYS A 26 0.21 0.06 13.64
N ILE A 27 1.05 -0.39 12.75
CA ILE A 27 0.82 -0.42 11.31
C ILE A 27 0.52 -1.83 10.83
N LEU A 28 -0.53 -1.97 10.02
CA LEU A 28 -0.94 -3.23 9.40
C LEU A 28 -0.02 -3.59 8.25
N LEU A 29 0.60 -4.76 8.35
CA LEU A 29 1.43 -5.33 7.29
C LEU A 29 0.90 -6.70 6.88
N LEU A 30 1.22 -7.08 5.65
CA LEU A 30 0.96 -8.40 5.09
C LEU A 30 2.26 -9.12 4.81
N TYR A 31 2.32 -10.40 5.10
CA TYR A 31 3.42 -11.26 4.68
C TYR A 31 3.05 -11.95 3.37
N LYS A 32 3.79 -11.63 2.32
CA LYS A 32 3.57 -12.17 0.99
C LYS A 32 4.62 -13.21 0.68
N ASN A 33 4.18 -14.40 0.28
CA ASN A 33 5.06 -15.45 -0.21
C ASN A 33 4.60 -15.85 -1.63
N TYR A 34 5.21 -15.19 -2.62
CA TYR A 34 4.85 -15.38 -4.01
C TYR A 34 5.86 -16.31 -4.68
N LYS A 35 5.74 -17.63 -4.41
CA LYS A 35 6.47 -18.73 -5.10
C LYS A 35 7.88 -18.32 -5.58
N ASN A 36 8.91 -18.41 -4.91
CA ASN A 36 10.29 -18.16 -5.37
C ASN A 36 10.57 -16.78 -5.98
N ARG A 37 9.54 -15.87 -6.09
CA ARG A 37 9.73 -14.53 -6.65
C ARG A 37 9.89 -13.47 -5.56
N TYR A 38 9.09 -13.54 -4.51
CA TYR A 38 9.15 -12.61 -3.40
C TYR A 38 8.63 -13.24 -2.13
N ASP A 39 9.33 -13.00 -1.05
CA ASP A 39 9.00 -13.49 0.27
C ASP A 39 9.29 -12.36 1.26
N GLY A 40 8.27 -11.77 1.84
CA GLY A 40 8.46 -10.68 2.80
C GLY A 40 7.21 -9.88 3.10
N TRP A 41 7.37 -8.93 4.01
CA TRP A 41 6.31 -8.05 4.45
C TRP A 41 6.11 -6.89 3.49
N VAL A 42 4.84 -6.54 3.26
CA VAL A 42 4.42 -5.47 2.34
C VAL A 42 3.25 -4.70 2.92
N LEU A 43 3.03 -3.50 2.39
CA LEU A 43 1.80 -2.74 2.62
C LEU A 43 0.70 -3.22 1.67
N PRO A 44 -0.57 -3.27 2.11
CA PRO A 44 -1.68 -3.69 1.24
C PRO A 44 -1.96 -2.69 0.13
N LYS A 45 -2.11 -3.20 -1.08
CA LYS A 45 -2.42 -2.39 -2.27
C LYS A 45 -2.92 -3.29 -3.40
N GLY A 46 -3.60 -2.70 -4.36
CA GLY A 46 -3.98 -3.42 -5.57
C GLY A 46 -4.47 -2.50 -6.68
N THR A 47 -4.81 -3.11 -7.80
CA THR A 47 -5.07 -2.43 -9.07
C THR A 47 -6.41 -1.70 -9.06
N VAL A 48 -6.42 -0.50 -9.62
CA VAL A 48 -7.64 0.29 -9.84
C VAL A 48 -8.52 -0.42 -10.85
N GLU A 49 -9.79 -0.59 -10.52
CA GLU A 49 -10.79 -1.13 -11.44
C GLU A 49 -11.51 0.00 -12.16
N ALA A 50 -12.09 -0.33 -13.33
CA ALA A 50 -12.79 0.65 -14.14
C ALA A 50 -13.90 1.37 -13.34
N GLY A 51 -13.89 2.70 -13.37
CA GLY A 51 -14.88 3.52 -12.69
C GLY A 51 -14.61 3.77 -11.22
N GLU A 52 -13.58 3.17 -10.63
CA GLU A 52 -13.22 3.43 -9.24
C GLU A 52 -12.41 4.72 -9.09
N GLU A 53 -12.67 5.45 -8.02
CA GLU A 53 -11.78 6.50 -7.55
C GLU A 53 -10.64 5.86 -6.74
N TYR A 54 -9.50 6.53 -6.65
CA TYR A 54 -8.33 5.99 -5.97
C TYR A 54 -8.59 5.63 -4.50
N LYS A 55 -9.33 6.47 -3.79
CA LYS A 55 -9.68 6.18 -2.39
C LYS A 55 -10.53 4.91 -2.28
N GLU A 56 -11.48 4.74 -3.19
CA GLU A 56 -12.33 3.53 -3.21
C GLU A 56 -11.48 2.27 -3.46
N THR A 57 -10.58 2.33 -4.43
CA THR A 57 -9.65 1.24 -4.73
C THR A 57 -8.82 0.88 -3.50
N ALA A 58 -8.25 1.89 -2.84
CA ALA A 58 -7.41 1.69 -1.67
C ALA A 58 -8.18 0.99 -0.54
N LEU A 59 -9.40 1.44 -0.25
CA LEU A 59 -10.26 0.83 0.77
C LEU A 59 -10.66 -0.60 0.40
N ARG A 60 -11.02 -0.83 -0.86
CA ARG A 60 -11.40 -2.16 -1.35
C ARG A 60 -10.23 -3.13 -1.26
N GLU A 61 -9.06 -2.74 -1.72
CA GLU A 61 -7.88 -3.62 -1.72
C GLU A 61 -7.41 -3.93 -0.30
N VAL A 62 -7.41 -2.95 0.60
CA VAL A 62 -7.12 -3.20 2.01
C VAL A 62 -8.10 -4.23 2.57
N HIS A 63 -9.38 -4.08 2.31
CA HIS A 63 -10.40 -5.02 2.79
C HIS A 63 -10.22 -6.41 2.19
N GLU A 64 -10.00 -6.52 0.90
CA GLU A 64 -9.82 -7.81 0.23
C GLU A 64 -8.57 -8.54 0.73
N GLU A 65 -7.44 -7.86 0.84
CA GLU A 65 -6.17 -8.49 1.20
C GLU A 65 -6.03 -8.76 2.70
N THR A 66 -6.62 -7.93 3.54
CA THR A 66 -6.41 -7.98 5.00
C THR A 66 -7.65 -8.25 5.83
N GLY A 67 -8.83 -8.25 5.22
CA GLY A 67 -10.09 -8.36 5.94
C GLY A 67 -10.49 -7.12 6.75
N VAL A 68 -9.69 -6.07 6.71
CA VAL A 68 -9.90 -4.87 7.53
C VAL A 68 -10.77 -3.86 6.81
N LYS A 69 -11.86 -3.45 7.43
CA LYS A 69 -12.70 -2.34 6.99
C LYS A 69 -12.18 -1.05 7.60
N ALA A 70 -11.20 -0.45 6.93
CA ALA A 70 -10.57 0.77 7.42
C ALA A 70 -11.33 2.02 6.99
N SER A 71 -11.05 3.13 7.67
CA SER A 71 -11.52 4.46 7.28
C SER A 71 -10.35 5.22 6.65
N ALA A 72 -10.58 5.82 5.48
CA ALA A 72 -9.55 6.64 4.83
C ALA A 72 -9.52 8.02 5.49
N ILE A 73 -8.33 8.43 5.91
CA ILE A 73 -8.13 9.67 6.66
C ILE A 73 -7.55 10.76 5.75
N LYS A 74 -6.48 10.45 5.02
CA LYS A 74 -5.77 11.44 4.23
C LYS A 74 -4.96 10.78 3.12
N TYR A 75 -4.88 11.45 1.96
CA TYR A 75 -3.96 11.04 0.91
C TYR A 75 -2.52 11.32 1.36
N VAL A 76 -1.67 10.32 1.26
CA VAL A 76 -0.26 10.43 1.68
C VAL A 76 0.62 10.87 0.54
N GLY A 77 0.51 10.23 -0.60
CA GLY A 77 1.36 10.46 -1.75
C GLY A 77 1.39 9.26 -2.67
N LYS A 78 2.27 9.32 -3.64
CA LYS A 78 2.44 8.23 -4.60
C LYS A 78 3.88 7.72 -4.60
N SER A 79 4.03 6.43 -4.88
CA SER A 79 5.31 5.82 -5.21
C SER A 79 5.24 5.30 -6.64
N GLN A 80 6.40 5.15 -7.27
CA GLN A 80 6.48 4.73 -8.65
C GLN A 80 7.68 3.81 -8.85
N TYR A 81 7.49 2.77 -9.64
CA TYR A 81 8.59 1.94 -10.09
C TYR A 81 8.35 1.47 -11.51
N THR A 82 9.44 1.13 -12.18
CA THR A 82 9.43 0.72 -13.58
C THR A 82 10.03 -0.68 -13.70
N PHE A 83 9.39 -1.52 -14.50
CA PHE A 83 9.95 -2.82 -14.83
C PHE A 83 9.71 -3.14 -16.29
N ASN A 84 10.56 -4.03 -16.82
CA ASN A 84 10.49 -4.46 -18.23
C ASN A 84 9.85 -5.83 -18.33
N THR A 85 8.95 -5.98 -19.29
CA THR A 85 8.47 -7.28 -19.76
C THR A 85 9.14 -7.61 -21.10
N ALA A 86 8.83 -8.75 -21.70
CA ALA A 86 9.37 -9.14 -23.01
C ALA A 86 9.05 -8.11 -24.11
N HIS A 87 7.91 -7.43 -24.02
CA HIS A 87 7.41 -6.54 -25.07
C HIS A 87 7.21 -5.09 -24.62
N ASP A 88 7.20 -4.82 -23.31
CA ASP A 88 6.77 -3.54 -22.77
C ASP A 88 7.69 -3.01 -21.68
N VAL A 89 7.64 -1.69 -21.49
CA VAL A 89 8.13 -1.03 -20.29
C VAL A 89 6.91 -0.67 -19.46
N VAL A 90 6.82 -1.20 -18.24
CA VAL A 90 5.69 -0.95 -17.35
C VAL A 90 6.11 0.05 -16.29
N VAL A 91 5.39 1.17 -16.23
CA VAL A 91 5.54 2.17 -15.17
C VAL A 91 4.36 2.00 -14.22
N LYS A 92 4.63 1.55 -13.01
CA LYS A 92 3.60 1.34 -12.01
C LYS A 92 3.61 2.46 -10.98
N GLN A 93 2.46 3.12 -10.83
CA GLN A 93 2.22 4.12 -9.80
C GLN A 93 1.33 3.51 -8.73
N VAL A 94 1.62 3.82 -7.49
CA VAL A 94 0.80 3.42 -6.35
C VAL A 94 0.43 4.68 -5.56
N HIS A 95 -0.87 4.92 -5.41
CA HIS A 95 -1.39 6.01 -4.57
C HIS A 95 -1.72 5.46 -3.19
N TRP A 96 -1.25 6.15 -2.15
CA TRP A 96 -1.32 5.68 -0.79
C TRP A 96 -2.17 6.60 0.08
N TYR A 97 -2.96 5.97 0.95
CA TYR A 97 -3.84 6.68 1.89
C TYR A 97 -3.49 6.27 3.32
N LEU A 98 -3.46 7.27 4.21
CA LEU A 98 -3.43 7.01 5.63
C LEU A 98 -4.82 6.56 6.04
N MET A 99 -4.91 5.44 6.75
CA MET A 99 -6.17 4.83 7.15
C MET A 99 -6.17 4.50 8.63
N MET A 100 -7.37 4.44 9.20
CA MET A 100 -7.57 4.05 10.58
C MET A 100 -8.37 2.76 10.64
N ALA A 101 -7.88 1.80 11.42
CA ALA A 101 -8.65 0.63 11.81
C ALA A 101 -9.23 0.84 13.22
N ASP A 102 -10.26 0.09 13.58
CA ASP A 102 -10.92 0.16 14.88
C ASP A 102 -10.62 -1.03 15.80
N SER A 103 -9.76 -1.93 15.37
CA SER A 103 -9.34 -3.11 16.14
C SER A 103 -8.03 -3.66 15.61
N TYR A 104 -7.47 -4.65 16.32
CA TYR A 104 -6.30 -5.42 15.86
C TYR A 104 -6.66 -6.57 14.92
N TYR A 105 -7.92 -6.65 14.50
CA TYR A 105 -8.35 -7.71 13.59
C TYR A 105 -7.65 -7.58 12.24
N SER A 106 -7.18 -8.73 11.73
CA SER A 106 -6.78 -8.87 10.34
C SER A 106 -6.85 -10.35 9.94
N LYS A 107 -7.10 -10.57 8.66
CA LYS A 107 -7.14 -11.92 8.09
C LYS A 107 -6.54 -11.88 6.69
N PRO A 108 -5.35 -12.46 6.49
CA PRO A 108 -4.69 -12.40 5.19
C PRO A 108 -5.44 -13.20 4.14
N GLN A 109 -5.46 -12.70 2.91
CA GLN A 109 -6.08 -13.37 1.77
C GLN A 109 -5.10 -14.43 1.21
N LYS A 110 -5.26 -15.67 1.64
CA LYS A 110 -4.33 -16.75 1.29
C LYS A 110 -4.34 -17.09 -0.20
N GLU A 111 -5.44 -16.87 -0.88
CA GLU A 111 -5.60 -17.09 -2.32
C GLU A 111 -4.67 -16.19 -3.14
N GLU A 112 -4.28 -15.03 -2.60
CA GLU A 112 -3.38 -14.08 -3.24
C GLU A 112 -1.94 -14.17 -2.69
N TYR A 113 -1.59 -15.31 -2.10
CA TYR A 113 -0.26 -15.57 -1.53
C TYR A 113 0.09 -14.76 -0.28
N PHE A 114 -0.91 -14.19 0.40
CA PHE A 114 -0.71 -13.55 1.68
C PHE A 114 -0.86 -14.59 2.78
N GLU A 115 0.24 -14.93 3.43
CA GLU A 115 0.28 -16.01 4.43
C GLU A 115 0.05 -15.53 5.85
N ASP A 116 0.35 -14.26 6.12
CA ASP A 116 0.26 -13.70 7.46
C ASP A 116 -0.08 -12.22 7.39
N SER A 117 -0.58 -11.69 8.49
CA SER A 117 -0.87 -10.27 8.65
C SER A 117 -0.76 -9.91 10.12
N GLY A 118 -0.51 -8.63 10.39
CA GLY A 118 -0.45 -8.16 11.76
C GLY A 118 -0.15 -6.67 11.85
N TYR A 119 -0.28 -6.15 13.07
CA TYR A 119 -0.01 -4.76 13.38
C TYR A 119 1.31 -4.65 14.12
N TYR A 120 2.20 -3.80 13.64
CA TYR A 120 3.57 -3.68 14.12
C TYR A 120 3.86 -2.24 14.52
N LYS A 121 4.68 -2.05 15.55
CA LYS A 121 5.19 -0.74 15.91
C LYS A 121 5.97 -0.14 14.74
N TYR A 122 6.03 1.17 14.66
CA TYR A 122 6.65 1.88 13.55
C TYR A 122 8.07 1.35 13.22
N HIS A 123 8.94 1.22 14.21
CA HIS A 123 10.31 0.75 13.96
C HIS A 123 10.35 -0.68 13.46
N GLU A 124 9.49 -1.56 13.98
CA GLU A 124 9.38 -2.93 13.52
C GLU A 124 8.87 -2.98 12.07
N ALA A 125 7.80 -2.25 11.79
CA ALA A 125 7.22 -2.18 10.44
C ALA A 125 8.24 -1.65 9.43
N TYR A 126 8.97 -0.59 9.78
CA TYR A 126 9.99 -0.01 8.92
C TYR A 126 11.06 -1.04 8.54
N HIS A 127 11.55 -1.83 9.50
CA HIS A 127 12.57 -2.84 9.25
C HIS A 127 12.03 -4.09 8.54
N LEU A 128 10.77 -4.43 8.75
CA LEU A 128 10.13 -5.55 8.05
C LEU A 128 9.90 -5.27 6.57
N LEU A 129 9.54 -4.03 6.23
CA LEU A 129 9.39 -3.62 4.83
C LEU A 129 10.76 -3.61 4.14
N ARG A 130 10.85 -4.25 2.97
CA ARG A 130 12.11 -4.33 2.23
C ARG A 130 12.24 -3.28 1.15
N PHE A 131 11.12 -2.77 0.63
CA PHE A 131 11.15 -1.84 -0.48
C PHE A 131 11.34 -0.41 0.01
N PRO A 132 12.36 0.32 -0.47
CA PRO A 132 12.59 1.70 -0.08
C PRO A 132 11.37 2.61 -0.31
N ASN A 133 10.64 2.38 -1.39
CA ASN A 133 9.45 3.18 -1.69
C ASN A 133 8.35 2.99 -0.65
N GLU A 134 8.14 1.76 -0.17
CA GLU A 134 7.16 1.50 0.88
C GLU A 134 7.62 2.04 2.23
N ARG A 135 8.91 1.96 2.53
CA ARG A 135 9.48 2.58 3.75
C ARG A 135 9.27 4.07 3.78
N GLN A 136 9.46 4.75 2.64
CA GLN A 136 9.23 6.18 2.53
C GLN A 136 7.75 6.53 2.76
N ILE A 137 6.86 5.76 2.15
CA ILE A 137 5.41 5.94 2.34
C ILE A 137 5.02 5.71 3.80
N LEU A 138 5.57 4.69 4.44
CA LEU A 138 5.32 4.44 5.87
C LEU A 138 5.76 5.64 6.71
N GLU A 139 6.96 6.15 6.45
CA GLU A 139 7.50 7.32 7.16
C GLU A 139 6.59 8.54 6.99
N ASP A 140 6.21 8.85 5.76
CA ASP A 140 5.34 9.99 5.45
C ASP A 140 3.96 9.84 6.12
N ALA A 141 3.37 8.65 6.04
CA ALA A 141 2.07 8.38 6.65
C ALA A 141 2.14 8.48 8.19
N TYR A 142 3.19 7.93 8.79
CA TYR A 142 3.34 7.94 10.24
C TYR A 142 3.55 9.36 10.77
N GLN A 143 4.29 10.19 10.04
CA GLN A 143 4.48 11.60 10.38
C GLN A 143 3.13 12.34 10.38
N GLN A 144 2.31 12.10 9.38
CA GLN A 144 0.96 12.68 9.32
C GLN A 144 0.07 12.18 10.44
N TYR A 145 0.17 10.90 10.79
CA TYR A 145 -0.53 10.33 11.95
C TYR A 145 -0.16 11.05 13.25
N ILE A 146 1.14 11.23 13.48
CA ILE A 146 1.64 11.93 14.68
C ILE A 146 1.10 13.36 14.75
N GLU A 147 1.13 14.09 13.65
CA GLU A 147 0.61 15.46 13.58
C GLU A 147 -0.88 15.53 13.88
N LEU A 148 -1.67 14.64 13.28
CA LEU A 148 -3.11 14.58 13.54
C LEU A 148 -3.42 14.22 14.99
N LYS A 149 -2.65 13.28 15.56
CA LYS A 149 -2.81 12.88 16.95
C LYS A 149 -2.51 14.04 17.90
N LYS A 150 -1.42 14.77 17.68
CA LYS A 150 -1.06 15.95 18.49
C LYS A 150 -2.12 17.05 18.42
N ALA A 151 -2.75 17.20 17.24
CA ALA A 151 -3.81 18.17 17.04
C ALA A 151 -5.18 17.73 17.61
N GLY A 152 -5.26 16.49 18.14
CA GLY A 152 -6.52 15.93 18.61
C GLY A 152 -7.50 15.54 17.52
N LEU A 153 -7.02 15.40 16.29
CA LEU A 153 -7.88 15.12 15.11
C LEU A 153 -7.92 13.64 14.74
N TRP A 154 -6.99 12.82 15.23
CA TRP A 154 -6.99 11.41 14.92
C TRP A 154 -8.21 10.71 15.53
N GLY A 155 -8.98 10.02 14.69
CA GLY A 155 -10.21 9.33 15.12
C GLY A 155 -11.44 10.23 15.22
N ASN A 156 -11.29 11.54 14.97
CA ASN A 156 -12.41 12.47 15.00
C ASN A 156 -13.03 12.56 13.59
N LYS A 157 -14.08 11.78 13.36
CA LYS A 157 -14.75 11.67 12.05
C LYS A 157 -15.31 12.98 11.52
N LYS A 158 -15.41 14.02 12.34
CA LYS A 158 -15.90 15.35 11.93
C LYS A 158 -14.95 16.01 10.92
N TYR A 159 -13.70 15.65 10.89
CA TYR A 159 -12.67 16.29 10.07
C TYR A 159 -12.23 15.48 8.85
N PHE A 160 -12.87 14.35 8.61
CA PHE A 160 -12.47 13.46 7.53
C PHE A 160 -13.59 13.14 6.56
#